data_1a9181f3a0f3794426cd0b066a4d2b8b
#
_entry.id   1a9181f3a0f3794426cd0b066a4d2b8b
#
_cell.length_a   1.000
_cell.length_b   1.000
_cell.length_c   1.000
_cell.angle_alpha   90.00
_cell.angle_beta   90.00
_cell.angle_gamma   90.00
#
_symmetry.space_group_name_H-M   'P 1'
#
loop_
_entity.id
_entity.type
_entity.pdbx_description
1 polymer ?
#
loop_
_entity_poly.entity_id
_entity_poly.type
_entity_poly.pdbx_seq_one_letter_code
_entity_poly.pdbx_strand_id
1 'polypeptide(L)'
;TKVTGAASGTSWRGVPSTFAPSNGKWYFELSGSGSYILIGAGSADTGQSQWFELTSIASNSTKAKMMYSYNGGIYGYNSSTDAWQYGFGFGHGTAYNVGVAVDLDNGHMYFSKDGAAYTDSGDPTSGSTGTGAIDLPWYDTESTVFIVTVANSGSTSLLNFGGYTSGSISSAASDANGYGTFEYAPPSGYYALCGKNLAEFG
;
A
#
# COMPACT_ATOMS: atom_id res chain seq x y z
N THR A 1 8.89 9.30 2.62
CA THR A 1 8.08 10.00 3.65
C THR A 1 8.05 9.19 4.93
N LYS A 2 8.26 9.83 6.08
CA LYS A 2 8.13 9.22 7.40
C LYS A 2 6.79 9.61 8.03
N VAL A 3 6.04 8.61 8.49
CA VAL A 3 4.81 8.80 9.26
C VAL A 3 5.00 8.17 10.65
N THR A 4 4.67 8.91 11.70
CA THR A 4 4.82 8.45 13.09
C THR A 4 3.46 8.55 13.78
N GLY A 5 3.10 7.53 14.54
CA GLY A 5 1.88 7.51 15.35
C GLY A 5 1.85 8.62 16.40
N ALA A 6 0.66 9.00 16.80
CA ALA A 6 0.46 10.02 17.84
C ALA A 6 1.06 9.57 19.18
N ALA A 7 1.52 10.53 19.98
CA ALA A 7 2.20 10.27 21.24
C ALA A 7 1.33 9.63 22.32
N SER A 8 0.01 9.67 22.17
CA SER A 8 -0.94 9.02 23.07
C SER A 8 -2.29 8.83 22.39
N GLY A 9 -2.94 7.70 22.65
CA GLY A 9 -4.31 7.42 22.21
C GLY A 9 -4.43 6.36 21.14
N THR A 10 -5.65 5.93 20.90
CA THR A 10 -6.05 4.92 19.91
C THR A 10 -6.50 5.53 18.58
N SER A 11 -6.25 6.83 18.37
CA SER A 11 -6.69 7.52 17.15
C SER A 11 -5.79 7.19 15.98
N TRP A 12 -6.37 6.67 14.93
CA TRP A 12 -5.71 6.42 13.66
C TRP A 12 -5.50 7.72 12.88
N ARG A 13 -4.35 7.84 12.23
CA ARG A 13 -4.01 8.99 11.40
C ARG A 13 -3.57 8.50 10.03
N GLY A 14 -4.33 8.82 9.00
CA GLY A 14 -4.04 8.50 7.63
C GLY A 14 -3.33 9.64 6.90
N VAL A 15 -2.39 9.27 6.03
CA VAL A 15 -1.71 10.20 5.14
C VAL A 15 -1.82 9.63 3.72
N PRO A 16 -2.58 10.27 2.83
CA PRO A 16 -2.62 9.89 1.43
C PRO A 16 -1.37 10.37 0.69
N SER A 17 -1.06 9.74 -0.43
CA SER A 17 -0.07 10.27 -1.37
C SER A 17 -0.55 11.60 -1.98
N THR A 18 0.40 12.41 -2.42
CA THR A 18 0.11 13.63 -3.20
C THR A 18 -0.10 13.32 -4.69
N PHE A 19 0.11 12.08 -5.11
CA PHE A 19 -0.13 11.58 -6.45
C PHE A 19 -1.39 10.74 -6.45
N ALA A 20 -2.16 10.85 -7.51
CA ALA A 20 -3.40 10.08 -7.70
C ALA A 20 -3.47 9.59 -9.16
N PRO A 21 -2.68 8.58 -9.55
CA PRO A 21 -2.75 8.02 -10.88
C PRO A 21 -4.11 7.34 -11.13
N SER A 22 -4.55 7.33 -12.39
CA SER A 22 -5.78 6.67 -12.82
C SER A 22 -5.53 5.37 -13.59
N ASN A 23 -4.29 5.10 -13.97
CA ASN A 23 -3.88 3.94 -14.75
C ASN A 23 -2.42 3.61 -14.46
N GLY A 24 -1.90 2.57 -15.10
CA GLY A 24 -0.53 2.12 -14.97
C GLY A 24 -0.32 1.14 -13.82
N LYS A 25 0.92 0.63 -13.74
CA LYS A 25 1.34 -0.36 -12.74
C LYS A 25 2.42 0.23 -11.86
N TRP A 26 2.14 0.35 -10.58
CA TRP A 26 2.97 1.09 -9.63
C TRP A 26 3.48 0.20 -8.51
N TYR A 27 4.72 0.46 -8.10
CA TYR A 27 5.34 -0.22 -6.97
C TYR A 27 5.86 0.79 -5.95
N PHE A 28 5.67 0.48 -4.70
CA PHE A 28 6.25 1.22 -3.58
C PHE A 28 6.48 0.30 -2.39
N GLU A 29 7.30 0.75 -1.45
CA GLU A 29 7.62 0.01 -0.25
C GLU A 29 7.25 0.78 1.01
N LEU A 30 6.93 0.03 2.05
CA LEU A 30 6.79 0.53 3.40
C LEU A 30 7.76 -0.22 4.29
N SER A 31 8.70 0.49 4.90
CA SER A 31 9.49 0.00 6.01
C SER A 31 8.84 0.45 7.30
N GLY A 32 8.65 -0.45 8.26
CA GLY A 32 7.94 -0.11 9.47
C GLY A 32 8.43 -0.86 10.71
N SER A 33 8.07 -0.30 11.83
CA SER A 33 8.16 -0.96 13.14
C SER A 33 6.91 -0.62 13.93
N GLY A 34 6.41 -1.61 14.67
CA GLY A 34 5.15 -1.49 15.42
C GLY A 34 3.98 -2.15 14.74
N SER A 35 2.90 -2.31 15.49
CA SER A 35 1.81 -3.21 15.15
C SER A 35 0.57 -2.53 14.60
N TYR A 36 0.53 -1.22 14.62
CA TYR A 36 -0.69 -0.47 14.33
C TYR A 36 -0.48 0.41 13.09
N ILE A 37 -0.19 -0.24 11.97
CA ILE A 37 0.01 0.41 10.68
C ILE A 37 -0.95 -0.22 9.67
N LEU A 38 -1.62 0.60 8.89
CA LEU A 38 -2.37 0.21 7.70
C LEU A 38 -1.70 0.81 6.48
N ILE A 39 -1.59 0.02 5.43
CA ILE A 39 -1.05 0.45 4.14
C ILE A 39 -1.90 -0.08 3.01
N GLY A 40 -2.13 0.73 1.99
CA GLY A 40 -2.88 0.31 0.81
C GLY A 40 -3.23 1.45 -0.12
N ALA A 41 -4.37 1.30 -0.76
CA ALA A 41 -4.86 2.24 -1.76
C ALA A 41 -6.32 2.62 -1.50
N GLY A 42 -6.73 3.76 -2.04
CA GLY A 42 -8.09 4.22 -1.99
C GLY A 42 -8.42 5.20 -3.12
N SER A 43 -9.70 5.41 -3.36
CA SER A 43 -10.17 6.38 -4.32
C SER A 43 -9.82 7.82 -3.89
N ALA A 44 -9.34 8.64 -4.80
CA ALA A 44 -9.06 10.04 -4.55
C ALA A 44 -10.32 10.88 -4.29
N ASP A 45 -11.47 10.43 -4.78
CA ASP A 45 -12.77 11.12 -4.63
C ASP A 45 -13.37 10.92 -3.23
N THR A 46 -12.82 10.03 -2.45
CA THR A 46 -13.23 9.86 -1.06
C THR A 46 -12.77 11.08 -0.27
N GLY A 47 -13.69 11.84 0.28
CA GLY A 47 -13.38 13.06 1.04
C GLY A 47 -12.33 12.81 2.13
N GLN A 48 -11.34 13.68 2.24
CA GLN A 48 -10.15 13.52 3.10
C GLN A 48 -10.46 13.20 4.58
N SER A 49 -11.62 13.57 5.07
CA SER A 49 -12.05 13.27 6.46
C SER A 49 -12.22 11.77 6.73
N GLN A 50 -12.40 10.96 5.70
CA GLN A 50 -12.62 9.51 5.83
C GLN A 50 -11.33 8.70 5.92
N TRP A 51 -10.19 9.30 5.55
CA TRP A 51 -8.88 8.63 5.62
C TRP A 51 -8.26 8.61 7.03
N PHE A 52 -8.81 9.40 7.94
CA PHE A 52 -8.18 9.67 9.23
C PHE A 52 -8.63 8.74 10.36
N GLU A 53 -9.70 7.99 10.18
CA GLU A 53 -10.21 7.09 11.23
C GLU A 53 -10.53 5.70 10.68
N LEU A 54 -9.98 4.67 11.32
CA LEU A 54 -10.22 3.27 10.95
C LEU A 54 -11.71 2.91 10.95
N THR A 55 -12.47 3.48 11.89
CA THR A 55 -13.93 3.32 11.98
C THR A 55 -14.65 3.89 10.76
N SER A 56 -14.16 4.99 10.20
CA SER A 56 -14.73 5.59 9.00
C SER A 56 -14.34 4.81 7.75
N ILE A 57 -13.11 4.31 7.67
CA ILE A 57 -12.66 3.42 6.59
C ILE A 57 -13.44 2.11 6.63
N ALA A 58 -13.66 1.53 7.81
CA ALA A 58 -14.41 0.28 7.96
C ALA A 58 -15.91 0.43 7.69
N SER A 59 -16.48 1.60 7.94
CA SER A 59 -17.94 1.80 7.87
C SER A 59 -18.43 2.39 6.54
N ASN A 60 -17.57 2.98 5.71
CA ASN A 60 -18.02 3.81 4.57
C ASN A 60 -17.33 3.55 3.23
N SER A 61 -16.39 2.64 3.10
CA SER A 61 -15.57 2.72 1.92
C SER A 61 -15.63 1.50 1.00
N THR A 62 -16.56 1.50 0.07
CA THR A 62 -16.38 0.85 -1.24
C THR A 62 -15.10 1.32 -1.93
N LYS A 63 -14.30 2.20 -1.32
CA LYS A 63 -13.30 3.04 -1.95
C LYS A 63 -11.92 3.01 -1.28
N ALA A 64 -11.62 2.03 -0.43
CA ALA A 64 -10.28 1.80 0.11
C ALA A 64 -10.02 0.33 0.44
N LYS A 65 -8.81 -0.14 0.21
CA LYS A 65 -8.30 -1.45 0.61
C LYS A 65 -6.94 -1.27 1.27
N MET A 66 -6.80 -1.77 2.48
CA MET A 66 -5.59 -1.56 3.28
C MET A 66 -5.22 -2.83 4.04
N MET A 67 -3.94 -3.16 4.07
CA MET A 67 -3.42 -4.24 4.90
C MET A 67 -3.06 -3.73 6.29
N TYR A 68 -3.44 -4.49 7.31
CA TYR A 68 -3.14 -4.20 8.70
C TYR A 68 -1.92 -4.97 9.19
N SER A 69 -0.89 -4.27 9.63
CA SER A 69 0.39 -4.87 10.01
C SER A 69 0.33 -5.78 11.25
N TYR A 70 -0.69 -5.66 12.08
CA TYR A 70 -0.85 -6.47 13.29
C TYR A 70 -1.05 -7.96 12.99
N ASN A 71 -1.85 -8.25 11.99
CA ASN A 71 -2.26 -9.62 11.66
C ASN A 71 -2.28 -9.91 10.16
N GLY A 72 -1.94 -8.92 9.32
CA GLY A 72 -1.97 -9.05 7.88
C GLY A 72 -3.38 -9.08 7.27
N GLY A 73 -4.42 -8.78 8.05
CA GLY A 73 -5.79 -8.71 7.54
C GLY A 73 -5.95 -7.55 6.56
N ILE A 74 -6.74 -7.75 5.51
CA ILE A 74 -7.14 -6.70 4.58
C ILE A 74 -8.39 -6.02 5.10
N TYR A 75 -8.28 -4.74 5.35
CA TYR A 75 -9.37 -3.85 5.72
C TYR A 75 -9.76 -3.03 4.51
N GLY A 76 -11.01 -3.00 4.24
CA GLY A 76 -11.57 -2.22 3.17
C GLY A 76 -13.03 -2.55 3.09
N TYR A 77 -13.78 -1.72 2.46
CA TYR A 77 -15.21 -1.84 2.46
C TYR A 77 -15.72 -3.07 1.73
N ASN A 78 -16.50 -3.84 2.35
CA ASN A 78 -17.95 -3.98 2.30
C ASN A 78 -18.45 -4.81 3.47
N SER A 79 -19.19 -4.13 4.34
CA SER A 79 -20.36 -4.55 5.10
C SER A 79 -20.34 -5.85 5.85
N SER A 80 -19.78 -6.83 5.89
CA SER A 80 -20.05 -8.04 6.71
C SER A 80 -19.20 -9.26 6.34
N THR A 81 -18.52 -9.19 5.23
CA THR A 81 -17.76 -10.32 4.71
C THR A 81 -16.28 -10.00 4.44
N ASP A 82 -15.90 -8.74 4.29
CA ASP A 82 -14.55 -8.34 3.86
C ASP A 82 -13.59 -7.98 5.00
N ALA A 83 -13.99 -8.17 6.24
CA ALA A 83 -13.19 -7.76 7.37
C ALA A 83 -11.84 -8.50 7.48
N TRP A 84 -11.67 -9.64 6.80
CA TRP A 84 -10.52 -10.52 7.04
C TRP A 84 -10.29 -11.47 5.86
N GLN A 85 -9.79 -10.99 4.73
CA GLN A 85 -9.60 -11.92 3.61
C GLN A 85 -8.27 -12.68 3.67
N TYR A 86 -7.21 -12.09 4.22
CA TYR A 86 -5.89 -12.74 4.19
C TYR A 86 -5.10 -12.44 5.46
N GLY A 87 -4.49 -13.45 6.04
CA GLY A 87 -3.61 -13.29 7.18
C GLY A 87 -2.15 -13.43 6.76
N PHE A 88 -1.38 -12.35 6.76
CA PHE A 88 0.02 -12.35 6.34
C PHE A 88 1.01 -12.60 7.47
N GLY A 89 0.54 -12.75 8.70
CA GLY A 89 1.40 -13.04 9.83
C GLY A 89 2.53 -12.02 10.04
N PHE A 90 2.28 -10.74 9.75
CA PHE A 90 3.19 -9.68 10.18
C PHE A 90 3.20 -9.66 11.70
N GLY A 91 4.26 -10.14 12.31
CA GLY A 91 4.34 -10.22 13.77
C GLY A 91 4.36 -8.84 14.42
N HIS A 92 3.67 -8.72 15.54
CA HIS A 92 3.67 -7.58 16.43
C HIS A 92 5.10 -7.11 16.75
N GLY A 93 5.41 -5.84 16.54
CA GLY A 93 6.65 -5.23 17.00
C GLY A 93 7.92 -5.62 16.23
N THR A 94 7.84 -6.39 15.18
CA THR A 94 8.97 -6.75 14.34
C THR A 94 9.17 -5.69 13.25
N ALA A 95 10.40 -5.30 12.99
CA ALA A 95 10.73 -4.49 11.83
C ALA A 95 10.47 -5.32 10.56
N TYR A 96 9.88 -4.71 9.54
CA TYR A 96 9.51 -5.37 8.28
C TYR A 96 9.58 -4.38 7.12
N ASN A 97 9.69 -4.93 5.93
CA ASN A 97 9.53 -4.19 4.69
C ASN A 97 8.38 -4.81 3.89
N VAL A 98 7.40 -3.99 3.51
CA VAL A 98 6.25 -4.41 2.72
C VAL A 98 6.38 -3.83 1.33
N GLY A 99 6.49 -4.70 0.32
CA GLY A 99 6.33 -4.32 -1.07
C GLY A 99 4.85 -4.30 -1.44
N VAL A 100 4.41 -3.22 -2.08
CA VAL A 100 3.04 -3.04 -2.57
C VAL A 100 3.08 -2.84 -4.08
N ALA A 101 2.46 -3.75 -4.81
CA ALA A 101 2.30 -3.66 -6.25
C ALA A 101 0.84 -3.37 -6.57
N VAL A 102 0.58 -2.31 -7.33
CA VAL A 102 -0.77 -1.85 -7.68
C VAL A 102 -0.90 -1.78 -9.19
N ASP A 103 -1.80 -2.57 -9.75
CA ASP A 103 -2.15 -2.62 -11.17
C ASP A 103 -3.46 -1.88 -11.38
N LEU A 104 -3.39 -0.62 -11.79
CA LEU A 104 -4.58 0.19 -12.06
C LEU A 104 -5.16 -0.06 -13.45
N ASP A 105 -4.45 -0.77 -14.32
CA ASP A 105 -4.99 -1.17 -15.62
C ASP A 105 -6.00 -2.31 -15.49
N ASN A 106 -5.88 -3.11 -14.42
CA ASN A 106 -6.74 -4.27 -14.16
C ASN A 106 -7.45 -4.21 -12.79
N GLY A 107 -7.19 -3.19 -11.97
CA GLY A 107 -7.82 -3.01 -10.68
C GLY A 107 -7.34 -3.99 -9.59
N HIS A 108 -6.05 -4.28 -9.54
CA HIS A 108 -5.48 -5.28 -8.65
C HIS A 108 -4.40 -4.71 -7.73
N MET A 109 -4.31 -5.22 -6.51
CA MET A 109 -3.24 -4.87 -5.58
C MET A 109 -2.68 -6.13 -4.91
N TYR A 110 -1.38 -6.12 -4.65
CA TYR A 110 -0.64 -7.25 -4.10
C TYR A 110 0.32 -6.78 -3.02
N PHE A 111 0.55 -7.63 -2.00
CA PHE A 111 1.50 -7.36 -0.93
C PHE A 111 2.56 -8.45 -0.84
N SER A 112 3.81 -8.06 -0.61
CA SER A 112 4.90 -8.96 -0.24
C SER A 112 5.55 -8.49 1.06
N LYS A 113 6.12 -9.41 1.84
CA LYS A 113 6.87 -9.09 3.05
C LYS A 113 8.32 -9.50 2.92
N ASP A 114 9.23 -8.57 3.20
CA ASP A 114 10.68 -8.80 3.25
C ASP A 114 11.21 -9.51 1.99
N GLY A 115 10.66 -9.16 0.82
CA GLY A 115 11.03 -9.74 -0.47
C GLY A 115 10.55 -11.17 -0.71
N ALA A 116 9.72 -11.71 0.16
CA ALA A 116 9.09 -13.02 -0.04
C ALA A 116 8.07 -13.00 -1.19
N ALA A 117 7.54 -14.17 -1.53
CA ALA A 117 6.45 -14.29 -2.50
C ALA A 117 5.24 -13.42 -2.09
N TYR A 118 4.51 -12.96 -3.09
CA TYR A 118 3.27 -12.22 -2.87
C TYR A 118 2.24 -13.10 -2.16
N THR A 119 1.44 -12.45 -1.39
CA THR A 119 0.45 -13.08 -0.52
C THR A 119 -0.65 -13.78 -1.31
N ASP A 120 -1.24 -14.81 -0.73
CA ASP A 120 -2.25 -15.66 -1.38
C ASP A 120 -1.79 -16.28 -2.72
N SER A 121 -0.51 -16.63 -2.81
CA SER A 121 0.12 -17.07 -4.06
C SER A 121 -0.02 -16.04 -5.20
N GLY A 122 -0.07 -14.77 -4.84
CA GLY A 122 -0.29 -13.66 -5.76
C GLY A 122 0.78 -13.57 -6.85
N ASP A 123 0.32 -13.33 -8.06
CA ASP A 123 1.17 -13.04 -9.22
C ASP A 123 0.83 -11.67 -9.81
N PRO A 124 1.60 -10.61 -9.46
CA PRO A 124 1.38 -9.29 -10.02
C PRO A 124 1.48 -9.24 -11.56
N THR A 125 2.11 -10.23 -12.19
CA THR A 125 2.26 -10.28 -13.65
C THR A 125 1.11 -10.99 -14.36
N SER A 126 0.11 -11.49 -13.61
CA SER A 126 -1.04 -12.24 -14.15
C SER A 126 -2.05 -11.39 -14.95
N GLY A 127 -1.86 -10.07 -15.00
CA GLY A 127 -2.72 -9.14 -15.74
C GLY A 127 -4.18 -9.22 -15.28
N SER A 128 -5.11 -9.27 -16.22
CA SER A 128 -6.56 -9.33 -15.93
C SER A 128 -7.02 -10.60 -15.21
N THR A 129 -6.18 -11.64 -15.12
CA THR A 129 -6.51 -12.84 -14.32
C THR A 129 -6.50 -12.55 -12.83
N GLY A 130 -5.68 -11.62 -12.34
CA GLY A 130 -5.64 -11.20 -10.95
C GLY A 130 -5.34 -12.32 -9.96
N THR A 131 -4.40 -13.23 -10.29
CA THR A 131 -4.07 -14.36 -9.42
C THR A 131 -3.66 -13.88 -8.03
N GLY A 132 -4.43 -14.24 -6.98
CA GLY A 132 -4.19 -13.82 -5.60
C GLY A 132 -4.27 -12.31 -5.35
N ALA A 133 -4.92 -11.57 -6.22
CA ALA A 133 -5.08 -10.13 -6.12
C ALA A 133 -6.11 -9.71 -5.07
N ILE A 134 -5.94 -8.52 -4.56
CA ILE A 134 -6.96 -7.75 -3.85
C ILE A 134 -7.60 -6.80 -4.86
N ASP A 135 -8.90 -6.93 -5.08
CA ASP A 135 -9.61 -6.10 -6.03
C ASP A 135 -9.76 -4.65 -5.56
N LEU A 136 -9.60 -3.73 -6.51
CA LEU A 136 -9.80 -2.29 -6.33
C LEU A 136 -11.04 -1.84 -7.12
N PRO A 137 -12.26 -1.89 -6.54
CA PRO A 137 -13.51 -1.74 -7.29
C PRO A 137 -13.73 -0.36 -7.93
N TRP A 138 -12.90 0.62 -7.63
CA TRP A 138 -12.99 1.99 -8.16
C TRP A 138 -12.00 2.29 -9.30
N TYR A 139 -11.13 1.33 -9.66
CA TYR A 139 -9.94 1.57 -10.50
C TYR A 139 -10.24 2.18 -11.89
N ASP A 140 -11.41 1.86 -12.46
CA ASP A 140 -11.83 2.30 -13.80
C ASP A 140 -12.73 3.55 -13.79
N THR A 141 -13.08 4.05 -12.60
CA THR A 141 -13.99 5.19 -12.43
C THR A 141 -13.35 6.37 -11.71
N GLU A 142 -12.31 6.15 -10.93
CA GLU A 142 -11.73 7.16 -10.05
C GLU A 142 -10.20 7.02 -9.97
N SER A 143 -9.51 8.14 -9.80
CA SER A 143 -8.07 8.11 -9.52
C SER A 143 -7.76 7.48 -8.16
N THR A 144 -6.60 6.85 -8.02
CA THR A 144 -6.20 6.12 -6.82
C THR A 144 -5.11 6.84 -6.05
N VAL A 145 -5.31 7.05 -4.75
CA VAL A 145 -4.28 7.50 -3.82
C VAL A 145 -3.72 6.32 -3.03
N PHE A 146 -2.44 6.37 -2.72
CA PHE A 146 -1.80 5.41 -1.82
C PHE A 146 -1.84 5.93 -0.39
N ILE A 147 -2.16 5.07 0.57
CA ILE A 147 -2.49 5.51 1.93
C ILE A 147 -1.64 4.72 2.92
N VAL A 148 -1.10 5.44 3.91
CA VAL A 148 -0.59 4.84 5.13
C VAL A 148 -1.29 5.45 6.32
N THR A 149 -1.68 4.61 7.26
CA THR A 149 -2.31 5.04 8.52
C THR A 149 -1.56 4.45 9.70
N VAL A 150 -1.31 5.24 10.70
CA VAL A 150 -0.59 4.85 11.92
C VAL A 150 -1.40 5.25 13.16
N ALA A 151 -1.58 4.32 14.11
CA ALA A 151 -2.47 4.53 15.25
C ALA A 151 -1.79 4.64 16.60
N ASN A 152 -0.54 4.29 16.78
CA ASN A 152 0.02 4.21 18.14
C ASN A 152 1.36 4.92 18.26
N SER A 153 1.61 5.46 19.47
CA SER A 153 2.93 5.97 19.82
C SER A 153 3.97 4.84 19.72
N GLY A 154 5.05 5.10 19.02
CA GLY A 154 6.11 4.12 18.77
C GLY A 154 5.97 3.33 17.46
N SER A 155 4.82 3.36 16.80
CA SER A 155 4.73 2.86 15.42
C SER A 155 5.30 3.89 14.46
N THR A 156 6.16 3.46 13.57
CA THR A 156 6.80 4.32 12.57
C THR A 156 6.75 3.65 11.21
N SER A 157 6.37 4.41 10.20
CA SER A 157 6.35 3.97 8.81
C SER A 157 7.21 4.90 7.95
N LEU A 158 8.03 4.32 7.10
CA LEU A 158 8.81 5.00 6.08
C LEU A 158 8.30 4.56 4.71
N LEU A 159 7.64 5.44 4.00
CA LEU A 159 7.18 5.19 2.63
C LEU A 159 8.28 5.50 1.63
N ASN A 160 8.53 4.56 0.73
CA ASN A 160 9.46 4.67 -0.38
C ASN A 160 8.72 4.46 -1.71
N PHE A 161 8.51 5.53 -2.45
CA PHE A 161 7.95 5.52 -3.81
C PHE A 161 9.04 5.46 -4.90
N GLY A 162 10.26 5.02 -4.52
CA GLY A 162 11.42 4.97 -5.40
C GLY A 162 12.30 6.21 -5.37
N GLY A 163 11.91 7.26 -4.65
CA GLY A 163 12.72 8.45 -4.43
C GLY A 163 13.64 8.34 -3.22
N TYR A 164 14.09 9.49 -2.71
CA TYR A 164 14.88 9.53 -1.48
C TYR A 164 14.07 8.97 -0.30
N THR A 165 14.66 8.06 0.42
CA THR A 165 14.10 7.48 1.65
C THR A 165 14.92 7.90 2.87
N SER A 166 14.26 8.10 3.99
CA SER A 166 14.92 8.35 5.27
C SER A 166 15.43 7.08 5.95
N GLY A 167 15.16 5.91 5.36
CA GLY A 167 15.65 4.61 5.80
C GLY A 167 16.94 4.20 5.08
N SER A 168 17.56 3.14 5.56
CA SER A 168 18.68 2.48 4.87
C SER A 168 18.13 1.44 3.89
N ILE A 169 18.71 1.38 2.70
CA ILE A 169 18.49 0.34 1.70
C ILE A 169 19.75 -0.50 1.65
N SER A 170 19.61 -1.81 1.84
CA SER A 170 20.76 -2.73 1.92
C SER A 170 21.17 -3.25 0.55
N SER A 171 20.21 -3.42 -0.36
CA SER A 171 20.45 -3.94 -1.70
C SER A 171 19.55 -3.20 -2.70
N ALA A 172 20.03 -2.06 -3.18
CA ALA A 172 19.25 -1.18 -4.04
C ALA A 172 18.81 -1.87 -5.34
N ALA A 173 17.50 -1.87 -5.58
CA ALA A 173 16.88 -2.31 -6.82
C ALA A 173 16.11 -1.17 -7.48
N SER A 174 16.03 -1.17 -8.80
CA SER A 174 15.25 -0.22 -9.60
C SER A 174 14.17 -0.94 -10.40
N ASP A 175 13.24 -0.18 -10.95
CA ASP A 175 12.29 -0.69 -11.94
C ASP A 175 12.98 -0.98 -13.30
N ALA A 176 12.20 -1.47 -14.26
CA ALA A 176 12.72 -1.83 -15.59
C ALA A 176 13.26 -0.62 -16.38
N ASN A 177 12.85 0.61 -16.03
CA ASN A 177 13.34 1.85 -16.62
C ASN A 177 14.61 2.39 -15.92
N GLY A 178 15.08 1.69 -14.89
CA GLY A 178 16.24 2.11 -14.10
C GLY A 178 15.90 3.22 -13.10
N TYR A 179 14.63 3.46 -12.82
CA TYR A 179 14.20 4.45 -11.84
C TYR A 179 13.81 3.78 -10.52
N GLY A 180 13.86 4.58 -9.47
CA GLY A 180 13.60 4.12 -8.13
C GLY A 180 14.83 3.55 -7.44
N THR A 181 14.76 3.55 -6.12
CA THR A 181 15.75 2.91 -5.24
C THR A 181 14.94 2.19 -4.16
N PHE A 182 14.75 0.90 -4.36
CA PHE A 182 13.96 0.02 -3.52
C PHE A 182 14.84 -0.99 -2.79
N GLU A 183 14.38 -1.53 -1.67
CA GLU A 183 15.05 -2.66 -1.01
C GLU A 183 14.88 -3.95 -1.81
N TYR A 184 13.71 -4.13 -2.46
CA TYR A 184 13.39 -5.29 -3.29
C TYR A 184 12.99 -4.87 -4.70
N ALA A 185 13.30 -5.71 -5.67
CA ALA A 185 12.96 -5.42 -7.07
C ALA A 185 11.43 -5.35 -7.26
N PRO A 186 10.93 -4.30 -7.92
CA PRO A 186 9.55 -4.26 -8.39
C PRO A 186 9.24 -5.48 -9.29
N PRO A 187 8.00 -5.98 -9.31
CA PRO A 187 7.59 -6.98 -10.29
C PRO A 187 7.78 -6.48 -11.72
N SER A 188 7.94 -7.40 -12.66
CA SER A 188 8.04 -7.04 -14.08
C SER A 188 6.83 -6.22 -14.55
N GLY A 189 7.09 -5.09 -15.19
CA GLY A 189 6.05 -4.16 -15.68
C GLY A 189 5.50 -3.20 -14.63
N TYR A 190 6.04 -3.20 -13.40
CA TYR A 190 5.71 -2.23 -12.37
C TYR A 190 6.79 -1.18 -12.26
N TYR A 191 6.39 0.06 -12.02
CA TYR A 191 7.26 1.22 -12.08
C TYR A 191 7.26 2.02 -10.77
N ALA A 192 8.38 2.67 -10.51
CA ALA A 192 8.50 3.66 -9.44
C ALA A 192 7.55 4.84 -9.69
N LEU A 193 6.89 5.31 -8.66
CA LEU A 193 5.98 6.46 -8.74
C LEU A 193 6.79 7.77 -8.82
N CYS A 194 7.40 8.03 -9.95
CA CYS A 194 8.19 9.23 -10.21
C CYS A 194 7.66 10.01 -11.42
N GLY A 195 8.03 11.30 -11.52
CA GLY A 195 7.50 12.17 -12.56
C GLY A 195 7.75 11.67 -13.99
N LYS A 196 8.84 10.96 -14.25
CA LYS A 196 9.13 10.39 -15.58
C LYS A 196 8.19 9.23 -15.91
N ASN A 197 8.05 8.26 -15.00
CA ASN A 197 7.14 7.15 -15.21
C ASN A 197 5.68 7.60 -15.24
N LEU A 198 5.30 8.59 -14.42
CA LEU A 198 3.95 9.16 -14.46
C LEU A 198 3.63 9.85 -15.80
N ALA A 199 4.62 10.47 -16.45
CA ALA A 199 4.44 11.09 -17.75
C ALA A 199 4.30 10.07 -18.89
N GLU A 200 4.81 8.86 -18.71
CA GLU A 200 4.84 7.81 -19.73
C GLU A 200 3.71 6.76 -19.53
N PHE A 201 3.39 6.43 -18.30
CA PHE A 201 2.48 5.32 -17.96
C PHE A 201 1.30 5.74 -17.07
N GLY A 202 1.24 6.99 -16.61
CA GLY A 202 0.24 7.50 -15.68
C GLY A 202 -0.98 8.15 -16.32
#